data_96fe6d93bbc030e74bb48dd7747de553
#
_entry.id   96fe6d93bbc030e74bb48dd7747de553
#
_cell.length_a   1.000
_cell.length_b   1.000
_cell.length_c   1.000
_cell.angle_alpha   90.00
_cell.angle_beta   90.00
_cell.angle_gamma   90.00
#
_symmetry.space_group_name_H-M   'P 1'
#
loop_
_entity.id
_entity.type
_entity.pdbx_description
1 polymer ?
#
loop_
_entity_poly.entity_id
_entity_poly.type
_entity_poly.pdbx_seq_one_letter_code
_entity_poly.pdbx_strand_id
1 'polypeptide(L)'
;MTDFLIKPSVNNKSLFKLKKSINEKGEITKIPIIEEKPLTLYLNNQEIVTIMTIGDYPKYLAIGYLFNQGMLNSIEDVKKIEFHKDLKTVVVRTKSKTNYEEKLKKKVNTSGCAQGTVFGDLFEEINSISLNKKIEINHQQLINLSKKINTEPSLYLSVGAIHGCVLCKGENPLYYFEDVGRHNAVDKIAGLILEKKINVKEMSFYTTGRLTSEMVLKCIKMEIPILLSRSGFTAWAVEIARKKNLTMIGRIRGKRFNILSGDFRYTDNE
;
A
#
# COMPACT_ATOMS: atom_id res chain seq x y z
N MET A 1 0.40 -13.28 -21.07
CA MET A 1 1.30 -12.22 -20.58
C MET A 1 0.56 -11.43 -19.51
N THR A 2 1.19 -11.15 -18.37
CA THR A 2 0.60 -10.34 -17.32
C THR A 2 0.76 -8.88 -17.73
N ASP A 3 -0.35 -8.22 -18.02
CA ASP A 3 -0.32 -6.83 -18.50
C ASP A 3 -0.27 -5.85 -17.31
N PHE A 4 0.83 -5.89 -16.56
CA PHE A 4 1.09 -4.84 -15.58
C PHE A 4 1.20 -3.48 -16.28
N LEU A 5 0.44 -2.52 -15.82
CA LEU A 5 0.55 -1.12 -16.24
C LEU A 5 1.71 -0.41 -15.52
N ILE A 6 1.99 -0.81 -14.27
CA ILE A 6 3.21 -0.44 -13.53
C ILE A 6 3.81 -1.71 -12.95
N LYS A 7 5.10 -1.94 -13.24
CA LYS A 7 5.90 -3.07 -12.73
C LYS A 7 6.90 -2.64 -11.67
N PRO A 8 7.35 -3.56 -10.82
CA PRO A 8 8.49 -3.32 -9.92
C PRO A 8 9.75 -2.87 -10.69
N SER A 9 10.48 -1.93 -10.12
CA SER A 9 11.66 -1.32 -10.76
C SER A 9 12.95 -2.11 -10.47
N VAL A 10 12.98 -3.42 -10.71
CA VAL A 10 14.10 -4.33 -10.35
C VAL A 10 15.46 -3.94 -10.94
N ASN A 11 15.46 -3.30 -12.11
CA ASN A 11 16.69 -2.88 -12.81
C ASN A 11 17.15 -1.47 -12.43
N ASN A 12 16.41 -0.78 -11.58
CA ASN A 12 16.76 0.58 -11.17
C ASN A 12 17.86 0.56 -10.09
N LYS A 13 19.11 0.72 -10.51
CA LYS A 13 20.29 0.73 -9.63
C LYS A 13 20.29 1.83 -8.57
N SER A 14 19.40 2.82 -8.65
CA SER A 14 19.29 3.85 -7.62
C SER A 14 18.51 3.39 -6.39
N LEU A 15 17.83 2.22 -6.46
CA LEU A 15 17.00 1.68 -5.39
C LEU A 15 17.74 0.69 -4.49
N PHE A 16 18.91 0.21 -4.91
CA PHE A 16 19.73 -0.73 -4.13
C PHE A 16 21.24 -0.50 -4.37
N LYS A 17 22.06 -0.99 -3.46
CA LYS A 17 23.52 -0.98 -3.57
C LYS A 17 24.08 -2.37 -3.40
N LEU A 18 25.10 -2.72 -4.17
CA LEU A 18 25.89 -3.93 -3.96
C LEU A 18 26.86 -3.71 -2.81
N LYS A 19 26.79 -4.55 -1.77
CA LYS A 19 27.68 -4.53 -0.60
C LYS A 19 28.39 -5.86 -0.44
N LYS A 20 29.64 -5.82 0.02
CA LYS A 20 30.36 -7.03 0.42
C LYS A 20 29.66 -7.68 1.60
N SER A 21 29.54 -9.01 1.55
CA SER A 21 29.03 -9.87 2.60
C SER A 21 29.90 -11.10 2.70
N ILE A 22 29.90 -11.76 3.85
CA ILE A 22 30.52 -13.08 4.04
C ILE A 22 29.37 -14.08 4.20
N ASN A 23 29.38 -15.14 3.40
CA ASN A 23 28.36 -16.20 3.50
C ASN A 23 28.72 -17.22 4.59
N GLU A 24 27.87 -18.23 4.79
CA GLU A 24 28.03 -19.28 5.80
C GLU A 24 29.30 -20.17 5.62
N LYS A 25 29.92 -20.12 4.44
CA LYS A 25 31.16 -20.83 4.11
C LYS A 25 32.42 -19.97 4.31
N GLY A 26 32.27 -18.70 4.74
CA GLY A 26 33.35 -17.74 4.86
C GLY A 26 33.78 -17.08 3.56
N GLU A 27 33.02 -17.25 2.45
CA GLU A 27 33.34 -16.68 1.15
C GLU A 27 32.86 -15.26 1.04
N ILE A 28 33.66 -14.37 0.42
CA ILE A 28 33.28 -13.00 0.16
C ILE A 28 32.36 -12.95 -1.06
N THR A 29 31.13 -12.50 -0.87
CA THR A 29 30.11 -12.30 -1.89
C THR A 29 29.70 -10.84 -2.00
N LYS A 30 29.03 -10.45 -3.07
CA LYS A 30 28.36 -9.14 -3.20
C LYS A 30 26.86 -9.37 -3.28
N ILE A 31 26.13 -8.80 -2.35
CA ILE A 31 24.66 -8.90 -2.31
C ILE A 31 24.02 -7.53 -2.53
N PRO A 32 22.85 -7.45 -3.21
CA PRO A 32 22.08 -6.24 -3.33
C PRO A 32 21.40 -5.93 -1.99
N ILE A 33 21.48 -4.69 -1.55
CA ILE A 33 20.84 -4.18 -0.33
C ILE A 33 20.04 -2.94 -0.68
N ILE A 34 18.77 -2.85 -0.21
CA ILE A 34 17.88 -1.73 -0.47
C ILE A 34 18.50 -0.41 0.04
N GLU A 35 18.33 0.63 -0.75
CA GLU A 35 18.70 2.00 -0.39
C GLU A 35 17.49 2.71 0.23
N GLU A 36 17.57 3.03 1.52
CA GLU A 36 16.58 3.88 2.17
C GLU A 36 16.93 5.36 2.01
N LYS A 37 15.94 6.18 1.69
CA LYS A 37 16.09 7.63 1.50
C LYS A 37 15.00 8.37 2.26
N PRO A 38 15.33 9.45 2.97
CA PRO A 38 14.32 10.31 3.55
C PRO A 38 13.56 11.05 2.43
N LEU A 39 12.26 11.19 2.61
CA LEU A 39 11.38 12.05 1.81
C LEU A 39 10.58 12.91 2.76
N THR A 40 10.79 14.23 2.71
CA THR A 40 10.03 15.18 3.52
C THR A 40 8.79 15.64 2.75
N LEU A 41 7.64 15.55 3.40
CA LEU A 41 6.34 15.95 2.84
C LEU A 41 5.88 17.26 3.48
N TYR A 42 5.60 18.24 2.64
CA TYR A 42 4.93 19.48 3.01
C TYR A 42 3.51 19.53 2.46
N LEU A 43 2.59 19.99 3.28
CA LEU A 43 1.25 20.40 2.87
C LEU A 43 1.15 21.92 3.00
N ASN A 44 1.00 22.61 1.89
CA ASN A 44 1.13 24.05 1.78
C ASN A 44 2.50 24.54 2.29
N ASN A 45 2.54 25.23 3.44
CA ASN A 45 3.77 25.74 4.05
C ASN A 45 4.20 24.95 5.29
N GLN A 46 3.46 23.87 5.63
CA GLN A 46 3.71 23.11 6.85
C GLN A 46 4.41 21.78 6.51
N GLU A 47 5.50 21.49 7.19
CA GLU A 47 6.08 20.16 7.22
C GLU A 47 5.15 19.20 7.96
N ILE A 48 4.80 18.09 7.29
CA ILE A 48 3.89 17.08 7.83
C ILE A 48 4.67 15.90 8.41
N VAL A 49 5.65 15.41 7.66
CA VAL A 49 6.39 14.20 8.02
C VAL A 49 7.62 14.02 7.14
N THR A 50 8.65 13.37 7.67
CA THR A 50 9.73 12.77 6.89
C THR A 50 9.58 11.25 6.89
N ILE A 51 9.50 10.65 5.71
CA ILE A 51 9.24 9.23 5.48
C ILE A 51 10.50 8.56 4.94
N MET A 52 10.93 7.46 5.55
CA MET A 52 11.97 6.60 4.96
C MET A 52 11.35 5.73 3.87
N THR A 53 11.85 5.84 2.64
CA THR A 53 11.31 5.20 1.43
C THR A 53 12.44 4.78 0.49
N ILE A 54 12.17 3.93 -0.49
CA ILE A 54 13.14 3.63 -1.55
C ILE A 54 13.33 4.80 -2.53
N GLY A 55 12.46 5.81 -2.48
CA GLY A 55 12.58 7.07 -3.22
C GLY A 55 12.00 7.05 -4.62
N ASP A 56 11.31 5.98 -5.05
CA ASP A 56 10.52 5.98 -6.28
C ASP A 56 9.09 6.52 -6.04
N TYR A 57 8.45 7.01 -7.08
CA TYR A 57 7.07 7.53 -7.06
C TYR A 57 6.75 8.50 -5.89
N PRO A 58 7.61 9.50 -5.60
CA PRO A 58 7.47 10.36 -4.42
C PRO A 58 6.16 11.16 -4.41
N LYS A 59 5.62 11.52 -5.58
CA LYS A 59 4.33 12.24 -5.68
C LYS A 59 3.16 11.34 -5.28
N TYR A 60 3.13 10.09 -5.76
CA TYR A 60 2.09 9.15 -5.33
C TYR A 60 2.15 8.89 -3.83
N LEU A 61 3.35 8.66 -3.29
CA LEU A 61 3.54 8.48 -1.85
C LEU A 61 2.99 9.67 -1.05
N ALA A 62 3.31 10.90 -1.46
CA ALA A 62 2.86 12.10 -0.78
C ALA A 62 1.33 12.27 -0.81
N ILE A 63 0.71 12.16 -1.99
CA ILE A 63 -0.75 12.29 -2.14
C ILE A 63 -1.47 11.20 -1.33
N GLY A 64 -1.02 9.96 -1.48
CA GLY A 64 -1.66 8.83 -0.80
C GLY A 64 -1.48 8.88 0.71
N TYR A 65 -0.33 9.32 1.21
CA TYR A 65 -0.13 9.57 2.62
C TYR A 65 -1.14 10.59 3.15
N LEU A 66 -1.25 11.78 2.51
CA LEU A 66 -2.17 12.83 2.92
C LEU A 66 -3.64 12.35 2.89
N PHE A 67 -4.01 11.62 1.85
CA PHE A 67 -5.33 11.02 1.74
C PHE A 67 -5.60 10.03 2.87
N ASN A 68 -4.72 9.07 3.09
CA ASN A 68 -4.88 8.05 4.11
C ASN A 68 -4.81 8.61 5.54
N GLN A 69 -4.20 9.80 5.73
CA GLN A 69 -4.24 10.53 7.00
C GLN A 69 -5.45 11.47 7.13
N GLY A 70 -6.35 11.52 6.16
CA GLY A 70 -7.52 12.41 6.17
C GLY A 70 -7.20 13.89 6.07
N MET A 71 -6.00 14.23 5.56
CA MET A 71 -5.57 15.62 5.33
C MET A 71 -5.88 16.11 3.91
N LEU A 72 -6.23 15.19 3.03
CA LEU A 72 -6.66 15.42 1.67
C LEU A 72 -7.84 14.50 1.37
N ASN A 73 -8.96 15.04 0.88
CA ASN A 73 -10.15 14.24 0.58
C ASN A 73 -10.27 13.90 -0.90
N SER A 74 -9.79 14.78 -1.77
CA SER A 74 -9.88 14.62 -3.21
C SER A 74 -8.67 15.21 -3.91
N ILE A 75 -8.32 14.66 -5.07
CA ILE A 75 -7.31 15.24 -5.95
C ILE A 75 -7.76 16.61 -6.50
N GLU A 76 -9.04 16.88 -6.54
CA GLU A 76 -9.61 18.16 -6.97
C GLU A 76 -9.21 19.32 -6.03
N ASP A 77 -8.93 19.02 -4.77
CA ASP A 77 -8.47 20.01 -3.79
C ASP A 77 -7.00 20.41 -4.02
N VAL A 78 -6.26 19.62 -4.79
CA VAL A 78 -4.85 19.88 -5.07
C VAL A 78 -4.71 20.92 -6.16
N LYS A 79 -3.95 21.98 -5.84
CA LYS A 79 -3.57 23.04 -6.78
C LYS A 79 -2.29 22.68 -7.54
N LYS A 80 -1.28 22.15 -6.83
CA LYS A 80 0.04 21.84 -7.39
C LYS A 80 0.77 20.80 -6.55
N ILE A 81 1.57 19.95 -7.21
CA ILE A 81 2.48 18.99 -6.56
C ILE A 81 3.88 19.21 -7.12
N GLU A 82 4.82 19.55 -6.26
CA GLU A 82 6.20 19.84 -6.61
C GLU A 82 7.13 18.83 -5.94
N PHE A 83 8.01 18.23 -6.70
CA PHE A 83 9.07 17.37 -6.16
C PHE A 83 10.43 18.02 -6.36
N HIS A 84 11.07 18.38 -5.25
CA HIS A 84 12.42 18.96 -5.21
C HIS A 84 13.41 17.82 -4.93
N LYS A 85 13.99 17.26 -6.01
CA LYS A 85 14.82 16.05 -5.96
C LYS A 85 16.05 16.23 -5.05
N ASP A 86 16.72 17.37 -5.15
CA ASP A 86 17.95 17.66 -4.38
C ASP A 86 17.67 17.79 -2.88
N LEU A 87 16.52 18.36 -2.53
CA LEU A 87 16.04 18.49 -1.15
C LEU A 87 15.31 17.24 -0.65
N LYS A 88 15.05 16.26 -1.52
CA LYS A 88 14.24 15.07 -1.22
C LYS A 88 12.90 15.45 -0.59
N THR A 89 12.24 16.46 -1.16
CA THR A 89 11.04 17.08 -0.60
C THR A 89 9.91 17.09 -1.61
N VAL A 90 8.70 16.68 -1.18
CA VAL A 90 7.47 16.89 -1.94
C VAL A 90 6.62 17.95 -1.25
N VAL A 91 6.18 18.95 -2.01
CA VAL A 91 5.25 19.98 -1.55
C VAL A 91 3.92 19.79 -2.27
N VAL A 92 2.87 19.53 -1.51
CA VAL A 92 1.49 19.48 -2.01
C VAL A 92 0.80 20.78 -1.62
N ARG A 93 0.34 21.54 -2.61
CA ARG A 93 -0.41 22.80 -2.40
C ARG A 93 -1.88 22.57 -2.70
N THR A 94 -2.74 22.98 -1.77
CA THR A 94 -4.20 22.89 -1.89
C THR A 94 -4.83 24.22 -2.28
N LYS A 95 -6.04 24.16 -2.83
CA LYS A 95 -6.83 25.35 -3.23
C LYS A 95 -7.38 26.11 -2.02
N SER A 96 -7.71 25.39 -0.96
CA SER A 96 -8.25 25.92 0.29
C SER A 96 -7.37 25.52 1.48
N LYS A 97 -7.61 26.12 2.64
CA LYS A 97 -7.00 25.71 3.92
C LYS A 97 -7.43 24.28 4.25
N THR A 98 -6.51 23.53 4.85
CA THR A 98 -6.72 22.16 5.31
C THR A 98 -6.80 22.14 6.84
N ASN A 99 -7.30 21.04 7.39
CA ASN A 99 -7.40 20.83 8.84
C ASN A 99 -6.20 20.03 9.41
N TYR A 100 -5.04 20.14 8.76
CA TYR A 100 -3.87 19.32 9.12
C TYR A 100 -3.44 19.49 10.57
N GLU A 101 -3.60 20.69 11.17
CA GLU A 101 -3.22 20.95 12.55
C GLU A 101 -4.02 20.11 13.56
N GLU A 102 -5.32 19.95 13.33
CA GLU A 102 -6.18 19.09 14.14
C GLU A 102 -5.80 17.61 13.96
N LYS A 103 -5.55 17.21 12.72
CA LYS A 103 -5.14 15.85 12.37
C LYS A 103 -3.80 15.46 12.97
N LEU A 104 -2.82 16.37 12.99
CA LEU A 104 -1.51 16.11 13.61
C LEU A 104 -1.59 15.88 15.13
N LYS A 105 -2.48 16.57 15.82
CA LYS A 105 -2.68 16.42 17.29
C LYS A 105 -3.27 15.06 17.68
N LYS A 106 -3.98 14.39 16.77
CA LYS A 106 -4.70 13.14 17.01
C LYS A 106 -3.93 11.87 16.58
N LYS A 107 -2.64 11.98 16.25
CA LYS A 107 -1.85 10.83 15.81
C LYS A 107 -1.66 9.80 16.91
N VAL A 108 -1.89 8.54 16.59
CA VAL A 108 -1.61 7.37 17.43
C VAL A 108 -0.49 6.54 16.80
N ASN A 109 0.52 6.17 17.57
CA ASN A 109 1.57 5.27 17.09
C ASN A 109 1.02 3.86 16.95
N THR A 110 1.05 3.34 15.73
CA THR A 110 0.60 1.98 15.43
C THR A 110 1.78 1.01 15.32
N SER A 111 1.50 -0.28 15.45
CA SER A 111 2.53 -1.32 15.38
C SER A 111 3.23 -1.35 14.00
N GLY A 112 4.43 -0.82 13.93
CA GLY A 112 5.28 -0.80 12.73
C GLY A 112 5.22 0.48 11.91
N CYS A 113 4.66 1.57 12.46
CA CYS A 113 4.79 2.92 11.93
C CYS A 113 5.15 3.89 13.06
N ALA A 114 6.39 4.35 13.08
CA ALA A 114 6.85 5.34 14.07
C ALA A 114 6.21 6.71 13.90
N GLN A 115 5.54 6.97 12.78
CA GLN A 115 5.02 8.27 12.39
C GLN A 115 3.60 8.56 12.91
N GLY A 116 2.94 7.54 13.49
CA GLY A 116 1.56 7.64 13.97
C GLY A 116 0.53 7.73 12.84
N THR A 117 -0.70 7.40 13.19
CA THR A 117 -1.86 7.46 12.29
C THR A 117 -2.98 8.21 13.00
N VAL A 118 -3.74 9.02 12.27
CA VAL A 118 -4.95 9.69 12.76
C VAL A 118 -6.08 8.66 12.86
N PHE A 119 -5.93 7.73 13.80
CA PHE A 119 -6.70 6.50 13.85
C PHE A 119 -8.19 6.73 14.13
N GLY A 120 -8.50 7.59 15.10
CA GLY A 120 -9.89 7.88 15.50
C GLY A 120 -10.70 8.49 14.36
N ASP A 121 -10.15 9.49 13.69
CA ASP A 121 -10.82 10.16 12.57
C ASP A 121 -11.00 9.23 11.37
N LEU A 122 -10.00 8.37 11.07
CA LEU A 122 -10.13 7.37 10.02
C LEU A 122 -11.24 6.37 10.32
N PHE A 123 -11.37 5.98 11.59
CA PHE A 123 -12.43 5.06 11.99
C PHE A 123 -13.82 5.69 11.84
N GLU A 124 -14.00 6.98 12.13
CA GLU A 124 -15.24 7.71 11.87
C GLU A 124 -15.53 7.87 10.38
N GLU A 125 -14.52 8.26 9.59
CA GLU A 125 -14.66 8.42 8.14
C GLU A 125 -15.11 7.14 7.44
N ILE A 126 -14.55 5.98 7.79
CA ILE A 126 -14.93 4.72 7.17
C ILE A 126 -16.37 4.26 7.51
N ASN A 127 -17.00 4.84 8.55
CA ASN A 127 -18.37 4.44 8.90
C ASN A 127 -19.37 4.75 7.79
N SER A 128 -19.16 5.80 7.02
CA SER A 128 -19.99 6.16 5.86
C SER A 128 -19.69 5.35 4.59
N ILE A 129 -18.55 4.64 4.53
CA ILE A 129 -18.12 3.91 3.35
C ILE A 129 -18.86 2.57 3.25
N SER A 130 -19.47 2.34 2.07
CA SER A 130 -20.10 1.06 1.71
C SER A 130 -19.32 0.40 0.57
N LEU A 131 -18.76 -0.77 0.83
CA LEU A 131 -17.99 -1.52 -0.15
C LEU A 131 -18.91 -2.28 -1.13
N ASN A 132 -18.52 -2.35 -2.41
CA ASN A 132 -19.27 -3.09 -3.42
C ASN A 132 -19.40 -4.57 -3.03
N LYS A 133 -20.66 -5.07 -2.95
CA LYS A 133 -20.96 -6.45 -2.59
C LYS A 133 -21.05 -7.40 -3.78
N LYS A 134 -21.11 -6.87 -5.01
CA LYS A 134 -21.35 -7.64 -6.23
C LYS A 134 -20.09 -8.23 -6.87
N ILE A 135 -18.91 -7.76 -6.46
CA ILE A 135 -17.65 -8.31 -6.95
C ILE A 135 -17.42 -9.68 -6.32
N GLU A 136 -16.94 -10.59 -7.13
CA GLU A 136 -16.57 -11.95 -6.71
C GLU A 136 -15.12 -12.26 -7.09
N ILE A 137 -14.53 -13.20 -6.35
CA ILE A 137 -13.24 -13.81 -6.65
C ILE A 137 -13.38 -15.33 -6.45
N ASN A 138 -13.13 -16.12 -7.47
CA ASN A 138 -13.16 -17.56 -7.35
C ASN A 138 -11.79 -18.14 -6.95
N HIS A 139 -11.78 -19.42 -6.56
CA HIS A 139 -10.58 -20.14 -6.13
C HIS A 139 -9.44 -20.03 -7.18
N GLN A 140 -9.74 -20.34 -8.43
CA GLN A 140 -8.73 -20.37 -9.49
C GLN A 140 -8.17 -18.98 -9.79
N GLN A 141 -9.03 -17.94 -9.80
CA GLN A 141 -8.60 -16.56 -9.96
C GLN A 141 -7.65 -16.12 -8.84
N LEU A 142 -7.95 -16.46 -7.58
CA LEU A 142 -7.10 -16.14 -6.43
C LEU A 142 -5.72 -16.80 -6.56
N ILE A 143 -5.68 -18.09 -6.91
CA ILE A 143 -4.43 -18.83 -7.09
C ILE A 143 -3.60 -18.27 -8.26
N ASN A 144 -4.25 -18.03 -9.41
CA ASN A 144 -3.60 -17.47 -10.60
C ASN A 144 -3.03 -16.08 -10.29
N LEU A 145 -3.81 -15.20 -9.66
CA LEU A 145 -3.38 -13.87 -9.24
C LEU A 145 -2.17 -13.94 -8.33
N SER A 146 -2.25 -14.75 -7.29
CA SER A 146 -1.16 -14.93 -6.32
C SER A 146 0.11 -15.46 -7.00
N LYS A 147 -0.01 -16.43 -7.92
CA LYS A 147 1.11 -16.97 -8.70
C LYS A 147 1.75 -15.87 -9.56
N LYS A 148 0.96 -15.13 -10.34
CA LYS A 148 1.44 -14.03 -11.20
C LYS A 148 2.23 -12.99 -10.40
N ILE A 149 1.71 -12.55 -9.25
CA ILE A 149 2.39 -11.56 -8.40
C ILE A 149 3.68 -12.13 -7.79
N ASN A 150 3.65 -13.36 -7.29
CA ASN A 150 4.79 -13.94 -6.60
C ASN A 150 5.90 -14.46 -7.54
N THR A 151 5.66 -14.50 -8.85
CA THR A 151 6.66 -14.84 -9.87
C THR A 151 7.14 -13.64 -10.68
N GLU A 152 6.47 -12.47 -10.58
CA GLU A 152 6.95 -11.25 -11.24
C GLU A 152 8.29 -10.82 -10.61
N PRO A 153 9.33 -10.58 -11.41
CA PRO A 153 10.60 -10.06 -10.91
C PRO A 153 10.39 -8.77 -10.11
N SER A 154 10.86 -8.76 -8.86
CA SER A 154 10.64 -7.66 -7.92
C SER A 154 11.81 -7.50 -6.97
N LEU A 155 11.97 -6.33 -6.38
CA LEU A 155 12.95 -6.09 -5.33
C LEU A 155 12.62 -6.93 -4.07
N TYR A 156 11.33 -7.18 -3.82
CA TYR A 156 10.88 -8.07 -2.76
C TYR A 156 11.46 -9.49 -2.90
N LEU A 157 11.52 -10.03 -4.11
CA LEU A 157 12.07 -11.36 -4.37
C LEU A 157 13.59 -11.38 -4.46
N SER A 158 14.21 -10.33 -5.02
CA SER A 158 15.64 -10.31 -5.32
C SER A 158 16.51 -9.76 -4.19
N VAL A 159 15.97 -8.85 -3.37
CA VAL A 159 16.74 -8.14 -2.34
C VAL A 159 16.23 -8.42 -0.92
N GLY A 160 14.93 -8.63 -0.75
CA GLY A 160 14.28 -8.69 0.57
C GLY A 160 14.20 -7.31 1.23
N ALA A 161 13.88 -7.27 2.53
CA ALA A 161 13.76 -6.04 3.34
C ALA A 161 12.82 -4.97 2.75
N ILE A 162 11.82 -5.39 1.99
CA ILE A 162 10.89 -4.53 1.25
C ILE A 162 9.50 -5.18 1.22
N HIS A 163 8.47 -4.39 0.99
CA HIS A 163 7.10 -4.86 0.85
C HIS A 163 6.53 -4.46 -0.51
N GLY A 164 5.73 -5.36 -1.09
CA GLY A 164 4.98 -5.12 -2.31
C GLY A 164 3.50 -4.92 -2.05
N CYS A 165 2.90 -3.99 -2.79
CA CYS A 165 1.46 -3.74 -2.85
C CYS A 165 1.01 -3.69 -4.30
N VAL A 166 -0.08 -4.38 -4.62
CA VAL A 166 -0.59 -4.53 -5.99
C VAL A 166 -2.08 -4.25 -6.05
N LEU A 167 -2.48 -3.35 -6.95
CA LEU A 167 -3.89 -3.16 -7.29
C LEU A 167 -4.23 -4.07 -8.48
N CYS A 168 -5.30 -4.87 -8.34
CA CYS A 168 -5.62 -5.96 -9.25
C CYS A 168 -7.08 -5.89 -9.72
N LYS A 169 -7.35 -6.41 -10.94
CA LYS A 169 -8.71 -6.61 -11.44
C LYS A 169 -8.88 -8.07 -11.88
N GLY A 170 -9.79 -8.80 -11.21
CA GLY A 170 -9.90 -10.24 -11.37
C GLY A 170 -8.56 -10.93 -11.09
N GLU A 171 -8.07 -11.76 -12.00
CA GLU A 171 -6.76 -12.41 -11.91
C GLU A 171 -5.59 -11.60 -12.49
N ASN A 172 -5.82 -10.32 -12.86
CA ASN A 172 -4.80 -9.48 -13.49
C ASN A 172 -4.24 -8.47 -12.50
N PRO A 173 -2.95 -8.58 -12.12
CA PRO A 173 -2.25 -7.56 -11.39
C PRO A 173 -1.95 -6.38 -12.33
N LEU A 174 -2.34 -5.15 -11.93
CA LEU A 174 -2.23 -3.98 -12.80
C LEU A 174 -1.13 -3.01 -12.37
N TYR A 175 -1.10 -2.65 -11.08
CA TYR A 175 -0.17 -1.64 -10.56
C TYR A 175 0.57 -2.22 -9.36
N TYR A 176 1.87 -2.41 -9.49
CA TYR A 176 2.72 -3.00 -8.47
C TYR A 176 3.75 -1.98 -7.98
N PHE A 177 3.61 -1.57 -6.72
CA PHE A 177 4.58 -0.71 -6.05
C PHE A 177 5.26 -1.46 -4.91
N GLU A 178 6.53 -1.08 -4.68
CA GLU A 178 7.33 -1.60 -3.59
C GLU A 178 7.84 -0.47 -2.71
N ASP A 179 8.02 -0.75 -1.41
CA ASP A 179 8.69 0.15 -0.49
C ASP A 179 9.22 -0.61 0.74
N VAL A 180 10.21 -0.04 1.45
CA VAL A 180 10.72 -0.59 2.72
C VAL A 180 9.62 -0.68 3.77
N GLY A 181 8.68 0.26 3.79
CA GLY A 181 7.49 0.26 4.61
C GLY A 181 6.25 -0.23 3.86
N ARG A 182 5.53 -1.24 4.39
CA ARG A 182 4.24 -1.67 3.79
C ARG A 182 3.23 -0.52 3.70
N HIS A 183 3.27 0.42 4.65
CA HIS A 183 2.40 1.59 4.66
C HIS A 183 2.74 2.57 3.54
N ASN A 184 4.02 2.73 3.21
CA ASN A 184 4.44 3.55 2.07
C ASN A 184 3.98 2.93 0.74
N ALA A 185 4.13 1.61 0.59
CA ALA A 185 3.69 0.92 -0.62
C ALA A 185 2.18 1.05 -0.84
N VAL A 186 1.37 0.97 0.23
CA VAL A 186 -0.08 1.20 0.15
C VAL A 186 -0.41 2.66 -0.17
N ASP A 187 0.36 3.61 0.39
CA ASP A 187 0.15 5.03 0.12
C ASP A 187 0.48 5.38 -1.34
N LYS A 188 1.49 4.75 -1.95
CA LYS A 188 1.73 4.88 -3.41
C LYS A 188 0.53 4.42 -4.23
N ILE A 189 -0.12 3.31 -3.87
CA ILE A 189 -1.35 2.84 -4.51
C ILE A 189 -2.48 3.87 -4.33
N ALA A 190 -2.70 4.37 -3.12
CA ALA A 190 -3.73 5.37 -2.84
C ALA A 190 -3.51 6.65 -3.67
N GLY A 191 -2.27 7.14 -3.72
CA GLY A 191 -1.91 8.31 -4.53
C GLY A 191 -2.13 8.11 -6.02
N LEU A 192 -1.80 6.92 -6.55
CA LEU A 192 -2.10 6.57 -7.93
C LEU A 192 -3.62 6.56 -8.21
N ILE A 193 -4.41 5.91 -7.33
CA ILE A 193 -5.86 5.84 -7.46
C ILE A 193 -6.47 7.24 -7.56
N LEU A 194 -6.05 8.15 -6.67
CA LEU A 194 -6.53 9.52 -6.65
C LEU A 194 -6.11 10.30 -7.89
N GLU A 195 -4.80 10.29 -8.24
CA GLU A 195 -4.29 11.08 -9.36
C GLU A 195 -4.86 10.61 -10.70
N LYS A 196 -5.00 9.28 -10.89
CA LYS A 196 -5.54 8.69 -12.12
C LYS A 196 -7.06 8.50 -12.10
N LYS A 197 -7.73 8.85 -10.98
CA LYS A 197 -9.19 8.68 -10.80
C LYS A 197 -9.66 7.26 -11.13
N ILE A 198 -8.92 6.26 -10.64
CA ILE A 198 -9.18 4.86 -10.94
C ILE A 198 -10.45 4.41 -10.21
N ASN A 199 -11.41 3.84 -10.93
CA ASN A 199 -12.56 3.19 -10.31
C ASN A 199 -12.13 1.83 -9.73
N VAL A 200 -12.09 1.74 -8.41
CA VAL A 200 -11.60 0.56 -7.67
C VAL A 200 -12.70 -0.36 -7.14
N LYS A 201 -13.97 -0.02 -7.38
CA LYS A 201 -15.13 -0.75 -6.82
C LYS A 201 -15.23 -2.22 -7.26
N GLU A 202 -14.52 -2.58 -8.34
CA GLU A 202 -14.41 -3.93 -8.87
C GLU A 202 -12.97 -4.44 -8.84
N MET A 203 -12.15 -3.95 -7.91
CA MET A 203 -10.75 -4.31 -7.80
C MET A 203 -10.46 -5.02 -6.48
N SER A 204 -9.34 -5.73 -6.44
CA SER A 204 -8.74 -6.28 -5.24
C SER A 204 -7.38 -5.66 -4.98
N PHE A 205 -6.97 -5.65 -3.71
CA PHE A 205 -5.70 -5.15 -3.27
C PHE A 205 -4.88 -6.29 -2.65
N TYR A 206 -3.71 -6.57 -3.21
CA TYR A 206 -2.80 -7.59 -2.70
C TYR A 206 -1.59 -6.93 -2.02
N THR A 207 -1.15 -7.48 -0.88
CA THR A 207 0.07 -7.05 -0.20
C THR A 207 0.93 -8.21 0.26
N THR A 208 2.25 -8.02 0.30
CA THR A 208 3.17 -8.98 0.95
C THR A 208 3.21 -8.78 2.47
N GLY A 209 2.71 -7.63 2.96
CA GLY A 209 2.74 -7.23 4.36
C GLY A 209 1.63 -7.86 5.21
N ARG A 210 1.79 -7.76 6.54
CA ARG A 210 0.76 -8.18 7.49
C ARG A 210 -0.51 -7.33 7.34
N LEU A 211 -1.66 -7.94 7.54
CA LEU A 211 -2.97 -7.29 7.60
C LEU A 211 -3.23 -6.82 9.04
N THR A 212 -2.83 -5.59 9.34
CA THR A 212 -3.11 -4.91 10.60
C THR A 212 -4.34 -4.02 10.46
N SER A 213 -4.89 -3.54 11.57
CA SER A 213 -6.04 -2.61 11.58
C SER A 213 -5.83 -1.42 10.63
N GLU A 214 -4.64 -0.82 10.63
CA GLU A 214 -4.31 0.31 9.75
C GLU A 214 -4.35 -0.06 8.27
N MET A 215 -3.84 -1.23 7.88
CA MET A 215 -3.92 -1.71 6.49
C MET A 215 -5.36 -1.92 6.04
N VAL A 216 -6.21 -2.46 6.93
CA VAL A 216 -7.64 -2.64 6.68
C VAL A 216 -8.35 -1.29 6.53
N LEU A 217 -8.08 -0.32 7.43
CA LEU A 217 -8.66 1.03 7.35
C LEU A 217 -8.29 1.73 6.05
N LYS A 218 -7.01 1.68 5.65
CA LYS A 218 -6.55 2.26 4.37
C LYS A 218 -7.23 1.61 3.17
N CYS A 219 -7.39 0.27 3.18
CA CYS A 219 -8.08 -0.44 2.10
C CYS A 219 -9.56 -0.03 1.99
N ILE A 220 -10.26 0.06 3.13
CA ILE A 220 -11.66 0.53 3.18
C ILE A 220 -11.76 1.98 2.70
N LYS A 221 -10.86 2.86 3.14
CA LYS A 221 -10.83 4.27 2.73
C LYS A 221 -10.60 4.44 1.22
N MET A 222 -9.81 3.56 0.61
CA MET A 222 -9.68 3.48 -0.85
C MET A 222 -10.90 2.88 -1.54
N GLU A 223 -11.95 2.45 -0.82
CA GLU A 223 -13.15 1.77 -1.32
C GLU A 223 -12.89 0.44 -2.05
N ILE A 224 -11.77 -0.24 -1.75
CA ILE A 224 -11.42 -1.51 -2.36
C ILE A 224 -12.09 -2.66 -1.58
N PRO A 225 -12.97 -3.48 -2.22
CA PRO A 225 -13.80 -4.45 -1.51
C PRO A 225 -13.09 -5.75 -1.12
N ILE A 226 -11.94 -6.08 -1.70
CA ILE A 226 -11.20 -7.33 -1.47
C ILE A 226 -9.74 -7.02 -1.12
N LEU A 227 -9.31 -7.48 0.05
CA LEU A 227 -7.94 -7.34 0.58
C LEU A 227 -7.28 -8.70 0.71
N LEU A 228 -6.16 -8.88 0.03
CA LEU A 228 -5.42 -10.12 -0.09
C LEU A 228 -4.02 -10.00 0.50
N SER A 229 -3.52 -11.04 1.19
CA SER A 229 -2.13 -11.04 1.66
C SER A 229 -1.54 -12.46 1.75
N ARG A 230 -0.26 -12.58 1.41
CA ARG A 230 0.53 -13.78 1.73
C ARG A 230 0.93 -13.90 3.20
N SER A 231 0.78 -12.82 3.97
CA SER A 231 1.19 -12.71 5.37
C SER A 231 0.01 -12.96 6.33
N GLY A 232 0.31 -12.86 7.64
CA GLY A 232 -0.68 -12.99 8.71
C GLY A 232 -1.48 -11.72 8.97
N PHE A 233 -2.37 -11.80 9.94
CA PHE A 233 -3.37 -10.79 10.28
C PHE A 233 -3.50 -10.65 11.79
N THR A 234 -4.05 -9.52 12.26
CA THR A 234 -4.35 -9.29 13.68
C THR A 234 -5.85 -9.46 13.94
N ALA A 235 -6.23 -9.82 15.18
CA ALA A 235 -7.62 -10.00 15.55
C ALA A 235 -8.46 -8.75 15.28
N TRP A 236 -7.98 -7.59 15.70
CA TRP A 236 -8.69 -6.34 15.49
C TRP A 236 -8.87 -5.97 14.01
N ALA A 237 -7.89 -6.29 13.15
CA ALA A 237 -8.05 -6.14 11.70
C ALA A 237 -9.22 -6.97 11.16
N VAL A 238 -9.37 -8.21 11.64
CA VAL A 238 -10.49 -9.10 11.28
C VAL A 238 -11.83 -8.52 11.73
N GLU A 239 -11.91 -8.00 12.96
CA GLU A 239 -13.13 -7.40 13.50
C GLU A 239 -13.58 -6.19 12.66
N ILE A 240 -12.65 -5.28 12.31
CA ILE A 240 -12.93 -4.13 11.43
C ILE A 240 -13.39 -4.60 10.05
N ALA A 241 -12.70 -5.57 9.45
CA ALA A 241 -13.04 -6.10 8.14
C ALA A 241 -14.47 -6.71 8.12
N ARG A 242 -14.83 -7.48 9.15
CA ARG A 242 -16.17 -8.05 9.31
C ARG A 242 -17.25 -6.97 9.45
N LYS A 243 -17.02 -5.97 10.32
CA LYS A 243 -17.95 -4.86 10.53
C LYS A 243 -18.21 -4.07 9.25
N LYS A 244 -17.21 -3.94 8.37
CA LYS A 244 -17.29 -3.18 7.13
C LYS A 244 -17.55 -4.02 5.88
N ASN A 245 -17.81 -5.31 6.02
CA ASN A 245 -18.01 -6.25 4.91
C ASN A 245 -16.85 -6.22 3.90
N LEU A 246 -15.61 -6.00 4.36
CA LEU A 246 -14.41 -6.15 3.55
C LEU A 246 -14.09 -7.64 3.41
N THR A 247 -13.92 -8.14 2.20
CA THR A 247 -13.38 -9.50 2.02
C THR A 247 -11.90 -9.49 2.34
N MET A 248 -11.50 -10.27 3.34
CA MET A 248 -10.11 -10.34 3.81
C MET A 248 -9.61 -11.77 3.74
N ILE A 249 -8.63 -12.02 2.87
CA ILE A 249 -8.00 -13.33 2.67
C ILE A 249 -6.51 -13.21 2.99
N GLY A 250 -6.05 -13.98 3.96
CA GLY A 250 -4.65 -13.95 4.41
C GLY A 250 -3.95 -15.30 4.31
N ARG A 251 -2.61 -15.29 4.55
CA ARG A 251 -1.72 -16.46 4.47
C ARG A 251 -1.77 -17.17 3.12
N ILE A 252 -1.92 -16.41 2.04
CA ILE A 252 -1.98 -16.98 0.68
C ILE A 252 -0.59 -17.52 0.32
N ARG A 253 -0.47 -18.85 0.23
CA ARG A 253 0.78 -19.58 -0.10
C ARG A 253 0.47 -20.79 -0.97
N GLY A 254 0.78 -20.71 -2.27
CA GLY A 254 0.36 -21.73 -3.24
C GLY A 254 -1.16 -21.84 -3.26
N LYS A 255 -1.70 -23.02 -3.00
CA LYS A 255 -3.15 -23.28 -2.95
C LYS A 255 -3.78 -23.07 -1.55
N ARG A 256 -2.99 -22.71 -0.53
CA ARG A 256 -3.48 -22.52 0.85
C ARG A 256 -3.71 -21.05 1.17
N PHE A 257 -4.83 -20.75 1.82
CA PHE A 257 -5.19 -19.43 2.33
C PHE A 257 -6.25 -19.54 3.43
N ASN A 258 -6.57 -18.43 4.08
CA ASN A 258 -7.67 -18.34 5.05
C ASN A 258 -8.56 -17.15 4.69
N ILE A 259 -9.84 -17.37 4.56
CA ILE A 259 -10.85 -16.31 4.44
C ILE A 259 -11.28 -15.92 5.86
N LEU A 260 -11.13 -14.65 6.20
CA LEU A 260 -11.31 -14.15 7.56
C LEU A 260 -12.55 -13.29 7.70
N SER A 261 -12.99 -12.71 6.59
CA SER A 261 -14.17 -11.84 6.50
C SER A 261 -14.64 -11.80 5.05
N GLY A 262 -15.94 -11.52 4.86
CA GLY A 262 -16.54 -11.24 3.56
C GLY A 262 -16.51 -12.44 2.61
N ASP A 263 -16.67 -13.65 3.13
CA ASP A 263 -16.71 -14.92 2.41
C ASP A 263 -17.76 -14.97 1.30
N PHE A 264 -18.80 -14.15 1.41
CA PHE A 264 -19.86 -14.03 0.39
C PHE A 264 -19.36 -13.51 -0.99
N ARG A 265 -18.12 -12.99 -1.09
CA ARG A 265 -17.48 -12.65 -2.38
C ARG A 265 -16.56 -13.75 -2.90
N TYR A 266 -16.37 -14.80 -2.13
CA TYR A 266 -15.55 -15.92 -2.56
C TYR A 266 -16.45 -17.03 -3.09
N THR A 267 -16.10 -17.58 -4.25
CA THR A 267 -16.78 -18.72 -4.85
C THR A 267 -15.79 -19.87 -5.05
N ASP A 268 -16.23 -21.07 -4.72
CA ASP A 268 -15.42 -22.31 -4.82
C ASP A 268 -15.59 -23.00 -6.18
N ASN A 269 -16.16 -22.27 -7.16
CA ASN A 269 -16.32 -22.82 -8.50
C ASN A 269 -14.95 -22.95 -9.15
N GLU A 270 -14.56 -24.21 -9.42
CA GLU A 270 -13.41 -24.59 -10.26
C GLU A 270 -13.60 -24.18 -11.72
#